data_adee4afcb5de9ab51abbe95d13c3453c
#
_entry.id   adee4afcb5de9ab51abbe95d13c3453c
#
_cell.length_a   1.000
_cell.length_b   1.000
_cell.length_c   1.000
_cell.angle_alpha   90.00
_cell.angle_beta   90.00
_cell.angle_gamma   90.00
#
_symmetry.space_group_name_H-M   'P 1'
#
loop_
_entity.id
_entity.type
_entity.pdbx_description
1 polymer ?
#
loop_
_entity_poly.entity_id
_entity_poly.type
_entity_poly.pdbx_seq_one_letter_code
_entity_poly.pdbx_strand_id
1 'polypeptide(L)'
;MGHAQFSNSNYEWPFSIKPLTPHLGAEIDGVNLSEEMSPETLDGIHRAFLQYQVLLFPPQEVPPAQQVKLAQCFGEVQIHVMNQYHADGFPELYRLSNLNAEGKPNGKHPDRGTLEWHTDGSWQRVTGHATIIYG
;
A
#
# COMPACT_ATOMS: atom_id res chain seq x y z
N MET A 1 -29.93 14.24 -0.10
CA MET A 1 -28.53 14.60 0.25
C MET A 1 -27.67 14.06 -0.86
N GLY A 2 -27.14 14.95 -1.70
CA GLY A 2 -26.39 14.55 -2.90
C GLY A 2 -25.01 14.02 -2.52
N HIS A 3 -24.72 12.80 -2.96
CA HIS A 3 -23.37 12.28 -2.95
C HIS A 3 -22.55 13.10 -3.94
N ALA A 4 -21.52 13.78 -3.45
CA ALA A 4 -20.54 14.39 -4.31
C ALA A 4 -19.83 13.28 -5.08
N GLN A 5 -20.26 13.06 -6.32
CA GLN A 5 -19.51 12.28 -7.28
C GLN A 5 -18.25 13.10 -7.61
N PHE A 6 -17.12 12.72 -7.05
CA PHE A 6 -15.81 13.18 -7.52
C PHE A 6 -15.47 12.49 -8.84
N SER A 7 -16.35 12.60 -9.83
CA SER A 7 -16.01 12.27 -11.19
C SER A 7 -15.34 13.49 -11.82
N ASN A 8 -14.03 13.61 -11.65
CA ASN A 8 -13.22 14.44 -12.53
C ASN A 8 -13.21 13.76 -13.90
N SER A 9 -14.28 13.95 -14.66
CA SER A 9 -14.55 13.28 -15.93
C SER A 9 -13.54 13.60 -17.05
N ASN A 10 -12.49 14.37 -16.75
CA ASN A 10 -11.48 14.83 -17.70
C ASN A 10 -10.04 14.54 -17.29
N TYR A 11 -9.78 13.75 -16.22
CA TYR A 11 -8.40 13.38 -15.91
C TYR A 11 -8.00 12.17 -16.75
N GLU A 12 -6.98 12.35 -17.58
CA GLU A 12 -6.40 11.28 -18.38
C GLU A 12 -5.39 10.52 -17.53
N TRP A 13 -5.74 9.26 -17.21
CA TRP A 13 -4.89 8.42 -16.38
C TRP A 13 -3.67 7.95 -17.14
N PRO A 14 -2.45 8.01 -16.58
CA PRO A 14 -1.24 7.50 -17.24
C PRO A 14 -1.15 5.96 -17.27
N PHE A 15 -2.20 5.28 -16.80
CA PHE A 15 -2.32 3.83 -16.73
C PHE A 15 -3.80 3.43 -16.88
N SER A 16 -4.05 2.13 -17.02
CA SER A 16 -5.41 1.61 -16.99
C SER A 16 -5.93 1.53 -15.56
N ILE A 17 -7.19 1.95 -15.34
CA ILE A 17 -7.85 1.89 -14.05
C ILE A 17 -9.21 1.25 -14.18
N LYS A 18 -9.48 0.24 -13.35
CA LYS A 18 -10.73 -0.50 -13.35
C LYS A 18 -11.33 -0.52 -11.95
N PRO A 19 -12.46 0.16 -11.71
CA PRO A 19 -13.16 0.09 -10.43
C PRO A 19 -13.52 -1.36 -10.07
N LEU A 20 -13.26 -1.76 -8.82
CA LEU A 20 -13.59 -3.09 -8.31
C LEU A 20 -15.03 -3.15 -7.82
N THR A 21 -15.53 -2.05 -7.26
CA THR A 21 -16.92 -1.89 -6.81
C THR A 21 -17.43 -0.50 -7.17
N PRO A 22 -18.74 -0.24 -7.11
CA PRO A 22 -19.27 1.11 -7.31
C PRO A 22 -18.80 2.16 -6.31
N HIS A 23 -18.26 1.75 -5.15
CA HIS A 23 -17.99 2.66 -4.04
C HIS A 23 -16.54 2.66 -3.58
N LEU A 24 -15.80 1.57 -3.79
CA LEU A 24 -14.49 1.36 -3.19
C LEU A 24 -13.64 0.45 -4.06
N GLY A 25 -12.36 0.78 -4.17
CA GLY A 25 -11.33 -0.03 -4.77
C GLY A 25 -11.22 0.11 -6.28
N ALA A 26 -10.00 0.11 -6.78
CA ALA A 26 -9.69 0.02 -8.20
C ALA A 26 -8.45 -0.83 -8.43
N GLU A 27 -8.44 -1.57 -9.54
CA GLU A 27 -7.27 -2.24 -10.07
C GLU A 27 -6.53 -1.29 -11.01
N ILE A 28 -5.21 -1.19 -10.82
CA ILE A 28 -4.31 -0.37 -11.62
C ILE A 28 -3.45 -1.31 -12.47
N ASP A 29 -3.56 -1.19 -13.78
CA ASP A 29 -2.78 -1.98 -14.74
C ASP A 29 -1.91 -1.09 -15.64
N GLY A 30 -0.78 -1.63 -16.11
CA GLY A 30 0.19 -0.91 -16.92
C GLY A 30 1.23 -0.12 -16.13
N VAL A 31 1.32 -0.31 -14.79
CA VAL A 31 2.37 0.26 -13.94
C VAL A 31 3.35 -0.83 -13.54
N ASN A 32 4.64 -0.63 -13.85
CA ASN A 32 5.72 -1.50 -13.40
C ASN A 32 6.32 -0.96 -12.09
N LEU A 33 5.97 -1.59 -10.97
CA LEU A 33 6.46 -1.20 -9.64
C LEU A 33 7.91 -1.65 -9.37
N SER A 34 8.52 -2.45 -10.26
CA SER A 34 9.93 -2.83 -10.13
C SER A 34 10.90 -1.75 -10.60
N GLU A 35 10.41 -0.76 -11.33
CA GLU A 35 11.19 0.31 -11.94
C GLU A 35 10.91 1.68 -11.29
N GLU A 36 11.70 2.67 -11.67
CA GLU A 36 11.46 4.04 -11.26
C GLU A 36 10.25 4.60 -12.01
N MET A 37 9.25 5.07 -11.28
CA MET A 37 8.03 5.63 -11.84
C MET A 37 8.21 7.11 -12.18
N SER A 38 7.59 7.55 -13.28
CA SER A 38 7.57 8.96 -13.63
C SER A 38 6.74 9.77 -12.59
N PRO A 39 7.03 11.07 -12.41
CA PRO A 39 6.23 11.94 -11.56
C PRO A 39 4.73 11.94 -11.91
N GLU A 40 4.42 11.81 -13.21
CA GLU A 40 3.05 11.72 -13.70
C GLU A 40 2.35 10.43 -13.24
N THR A 41 3.05 9.29 -13.30
CA THR A 41 2.54 8.01 -12.81
C THR A 41 2.29 8.08 -11.29
N LEU A 42 3.21 8.67 -10.52
CA LEU A 42 3.08 8.82 -9.08
C LEU A 42 1.91 9.74 -8.70
N ASP A 43 1.73 10.88 -9.38
CA ASP A 43 0.57 11.76 -9.18
C ASP A 43 -0.74 11.03 -9.54
N GLY A 44 -0.76 10.27 -10.63
CA GLY A 44 -1.89 9.44 -11.02
C GLY A 44 -2.26 8.42 -9.94
N ILE A 45 -1.28 7.68 -9.39
CA ILE A 45 -1.50 6.72 -8.29
C ILE A 45 -2.07 7.42 -7.06
N HIS A 46 -1.50 8.57 -6.67
CA HIS A 46 -2.00 9.33 -5.53
C HIS A 46 -3.46 9.81 -5.74
N ARG A 47 -3.79 10.32 -6.93
CA ARG A 47 -5.17 10.71 -7.28
C ARG A 47 -6.11 9.52 -7.28
N ALA A 48 -5.68 8.38 -7.83
CA ALA A 48 -6.46 7.15 -7.81
C ALA A 48 -6.74 6.69 -6.37
N PHE A 49 -5.73 6.76 -5.48
CA PHE A 49 -5.91 6.44 -4.07
C PHE A 49 -6.95 7.35 -3.41
N LEU A 50 -6.88 8.66 -3.62
CA LEU A 50 -7.86 9.60 -3.06
C LEU A 50 -9.28 9.36 -3.59
N GLN A 51 -9.42 8.88 -4.83
CA GLN A 51 -10.71 8.62 -5.44
C GLN A 51 -11.29 7.25 -5.05
N TYR A 52 -10.46 6.21 -5.03
CA TYR A 52 -10.91 4.83 -4.85
C TYR A 52 -10.56 4.23 -3.49
N GLN A 53 -9.67 4.85 -2.71
CA GLN A 53 -9.26 4.53 -1.33
C GLN A 53 -8.51 3.19 -1.16
N VAL A 54 -8.75 2.22 -2.03
CA VAL A 54 -8.01 0.96 -2.11
C VAL A 54 -7.55 0.77 -3.54
N LEU A 55 -6.24 0.54 -3.72
CA LEU A 55 -5.67 0.24 -5.02
C LEU A 55 -5.09 -1.18 -5.01
N LEU A 56 -5.41 -1.94 -6.02
CA LEU A 56 -4.86 -3.26 -6.28
C LEU A 56 -3.96 -3.18 -7.52
N PHE A 57 -2.74 -3.64 -7.38
CA PHE A 57 -1.83 -3.83 -8.50
C PHE A 57 -1.74 -5.32 -8.84
N PRO A 58 -1.74 -5.71 -10.12
CA PRO A 58 -1.54 -7.10 -10.51
C PRO A 58 -0.24 -7.68 -9.94
N PRO A 59 -0.16 -9.01 -9.76
CA PRO A 59 1.03 -9.66 -9.24
C PRO A 59 2.27 -9.30 -10.05
N GLN A 60 3.27 -8.75 -9.38
CA GLN A 60 4.55 -8.35 -9.95
C GLN A 60 5.62 -8.35 -8.87
N GLU A 61 6.89 -8.45 -9.25
CA GLU A 61 7.99 -8.32 -8.30
C GLU A 61 8.20 -6.84 -7.94
N VAL A 62 8.23 -6.56 -6.64
CA VAL A 62 8.49 -5.20 -6.14
C VAL A 62 9.73 -5.24 -5.24
N PRO A 63 10.89 -4.78 -5.73
CA PRO A 63 12.10 -4.68 -4.92
C PRO A 63 11.85 -3.80 -3.68
N PRO A 64 12.42 -4.15 -2.51
CA PRO A 64 12.23 -3.39 -1.27
C PRO A 64 12.44 -1.88 -1.42
N ALA A 65 13.49 -1.48 -2.14
CA ALA A 65 13.76 -0.06 -2.39
C ALA A 65 12.63 0.64 -3.17
N GLN A 66 11.99 -0.05 -4.12
CA GLN A 66 10.88 0.51 -4.89
C GLN A 66 9.60 0.58 -4.06
N GLN A 67 9.37 -0.41 -3.19
CA GLN A 67 8.25 -0.35 -2.25
C GLN A 67 8.36 0.86 -1.31
N VAL A 68 9.56 1.13 -0.78
CA VAL A 68 9.83 2.31 0.04
C VAL A 68 9.60 3.61 -0.75
N LYS A 69 10.12 3.70 -1.99
CA LYS A 69 9.89 4.86 -2.86
C LYS A 69 8.40 5.10 -3.14
N LEU A 70 7.65 4.05 -3.41
CA LEU A 70 6.20 4.16 -3.59
C LEU A 70 5.53 4.69 -2.31
N ALA A 71 5.92 4.19 -1.15
CA ALA A 71 5.36 4.66 0.13
C ALA A 71 5.65 6.16 0.37
N GLN A 72 6.85 6.64 0.03
CA GLN A 72 7.24 8.04 0.16
C GLN A 72 6.38 9.00 -0.67
N CYS A 73 5.71 8.53 -1.74
CA CYS A 73 4.79 9.35 -2.52
C CYS A 73 3.52 9.73 -1.74
N PHE A 74 3.19 8.98 -0.68
CA PHE A 74 2.04 9.24 0.18
C PHE A 74 2.39 10.05 1.43
N GLY A 75 3.67 10.29 1.70
CA GLY A 75 4.16 11.05 2.83
C GLY A 75 5.42 10.47 3.48
N GLU A 76 5.70 10.93 4.69
CA GLU A 76 6.82 10.41 5.49
C GLU A 76 6.53 8.97 5.90
N VAL A 77 7.48 8.05 5.61
CA VAL A 77 7.31 6.64 5.94
C VAL A 77 7.52 6.41 7.44
N GLN A 78 6.54 5.79 8.08
CA GLN A 78 6.63 5.43 9.49
C GLN A 78 7.47 4.17 9.66
N ILE A 79 8.44 4.23 10.58
CA ILE A 79 9.23 3.06 10.98
C ILE A 79 8.57 2.43 12.20
N HIS A 80 8.21 1.16 12.09
CA HIS A 80 7.58 0.44 13.19
C HIS A 80 8.56 0.22 14.35
N VAL A 81 8.06 0.34 15.59
CA VAL A 81 8.91 0.24 16.81
C VAL A 81 9.51 -1.15 17.04
N MET A 82 8.90 -2.20 16.50
CA MET A 82 9.38 -3.58 16.64
C MET A 82 10.40 -3.91 15.55
N ASN A 83 11.66 -3.51 15.79
CA ASN A 83 12.76 -3.63 14.85
C ASN A 83 13.13 -5.07 14.45
N GLN A 84 12.79 -6.07 15.28
CA GLN A 84 13.01 -7.49 14.96
C GLN A 84 12.21 -7.99 13.74
N TYR A 85 11.21 -7.24 13.31
CA TYR A 85 10.40 -7.57 12.13
C TYR A 85 10.75 -6.71 10.90
N HIS A 86 11.71 -5.80 11.02
CA HIS A 86 12.16 -5.02 9.87
C HIS A 86 12.78 -5.93 8.81
N ALA A 87 12.61 -5.58 7.55
CA ALA A 87 13.33 -6.24 6.47
C ALA A 87 14.83 -5.86 6.51
N ASP A 88 15.69 -6.79 6.15
CA ASP A 88 17.14 -6.57 6.19
C ASP A 88 17.54 -5.41 5.27
N GLY A 89 18.16 -4.37 5.86
CA GLY A 89 18.55 -3.16 5.14
C GLY A 89 17.41 -2.17 4.84
N PHE A 90 16.17 -2.47 5.22
CA PHE A 90 14.99 -1.62 4.99
C PHE A 90 14.13 -1.54 6.26
N PRO A 91 14.46 -0.69 7.21
CA PRO A 91 13.70 -0.54 8.47
C PRO A 91 12.26 -0.01 8.22
N GLU A 92 12.01 0.59 7.08
CA GLU A 92 10.68 1.06 6.64
C GLU A 92 9.72 -0.09 6.30
N LEU A 93 10.24 -1.29 6.07
CA LEU A 93 9.44 -2.46 5.72
C LEU A 93 9.30 -3.39 6.92
N TYR A 94 8.06 -3.60 7.32
CA TYR A 94 7.68 -4.52 8.38
C TYR A 94 7.25 -5.86 7.79
N ARG A 95 7.99 -6.93 8.11
CA ARG A 95 7.67 -8.28 7.61
C ARG A 95 6.65 -8.97 8.49
N LEU A 96 5.55 -9.38 7.90
CA LEU A 96 4.59 -10.30 8.51
C LEU A 96 4.84 -11.71 7.99
N SER A 97 5.15 -12.66 8.88
CA SER A 97 5.41 -14.03 8.48
C SER A 97 4.99 -15.01 9.57
N ASN A 98 4.36 -16.11 9.14
CA ASN A 98 4.09 -17.28 9.97
C ASN A 98 5.07 -18.42 9.71
N LEU A 99 6.19 -18.14 9.05
CA LEU A 99 7.23 -19.11 8.77
C LEU A 99 8.30 -19.12 9.87
N ASN A 100 8.89 -20.27 10.11
CA ASN A 100 10.08 -20.42 10.93
C ASN A 100 11.36 -20.17 10.11
N ALA A 101 12.54 -20.32 10.72
CA ALA A 101 13.83 -20.10 10.05
C ALA A 101 14.07 -21.04 8.84
N GLU A 102 13.43 -22.20 8.83
CA GLU A 102 13.50 -23.19 7.74
C GLU A 102 12.44 -22.96 6.66
N GLY A 103 11.69 -21.84 6.72
CA GLY A 103 10.66 -21.49 5.75
C GLY A 103 9.38 -22.35 5.87
N LYS A 104 9.16 -23.03 6.99
CA LYS A 104 7.97 -23.84 7.22
C LYS A 104 6.95 -23.10 8.10
N PRO A 105 5.64 -23.27 7.88
CA PRO A 105 4.61 -22.70 8.72
C PRO A 105 4.81 -23.10 10.19
N ASN A 106 4.81 -22.10 11.08
CA ASN A 106 5.00 -22.31 12.53
C ASN A 106 3.68 -22.49 13.29
N GLY A 107 2.55 -22.48 12.60
CA GLY A 107 1.22 -22.65 13.17
C GLY A 107 0.72 -21.45 14.01
N LYS A 108 1.42 -20.33 14.00
CA LYS A 108 1.04 -19.12 14.75
C LYS A 108 0.62 -18.01 13.79
N HIS A 109 -0.34 -17.21 14.21
CA HIS A 109 -0.62 -15.96 13.52
C HIS A 109 0.54 -14.97 13.79
N PRO A 110 1.07 -14.29 12.75
CA PRO A 110 2.20 -13.38 12.89
C PRO A 110 1.92 -12.22 13.85
N ASP A 111 0.71 -11.69 13.82
CA ASP A 111 0.27 -10.64 14.73
C ASP A 111 -1.22 -10.85 15.09
N ARG A 112 -1.49 -11.18 16.35
CA ARG A 112 -2.85 -11.37 16.83
C ARG A 112 -3.65 -10.06 16.93
N GLY A 113 -2.98 -8.93 17.07
CA GLY A 113 -3.61 -7.61 17.13
C GLY A 113 -4.35 -7.26 15.84
N THR A 114 -3.92 -7.84 14.71
CA THR A 114 -4.53 -7.60 13.39
C THR A 114 -5.78 -8.44 13.10
N LEU A 115 -6.20 -9.32 14.01
CA LEU A 115 -7.42 -10.12 13.86
C LEU A 115 -8.70 -9.31 14.05
N GLU A 116 -8.62 -8.19 14.74
CA GLU A 116 -9.75 -7.30 14.97
C GLU A 116 -9.71 -6.11 13.99
N TRP A 117 -10.86 -5.53 13.71
CA TRP A 117 -10.93 -4.30 12.92
C TRP A 117 -10.16 -3.18 13.62
N HIS A 118 -9.21 -2.59 12.95
CA HIS A 118 -8.33 -1.57 13.49
C HIS A 118 -7.92 -0.54 12.42
N THR A 119 -7.28 0.52 12.88
CA THR A 119 -6.55 1.48 12.05
C THR A 119 -5.10 1.46 12.49
N ASP A 120 -4.18 1.30 11.53
CA ASP A 120 -2.75 1.33 11.81
C ASP A 120 -2.33 2.68 12.39
N GLY A 121 -1.50 2.65 13.43
CA GLY A 121 -0.95 3.85 14.04
C GLY A 121 -1.96 4.77 14.71
N SER A 122 -3.18 4.28 15.04
CA SER A 122 -4.26 5.11 15.64
C SER A 122 -3.89 5.77 16.96
N TRP A 123 -2.88 5.24 17.68
CA TRP A 123 -2.36 5.84 18.93
C TRP A 123 -1.39 7.01 18.70
N GLN A 124 -0.95 7.24 17.48
CA GLN A 124 -0.01 8.29 17.14
C GLN A 124 -0.73 9.62 16.95
N ARG A 125 -0.03 10.73 17.23
CA ARG A 125 -0.56 12.07 17.00
C ARG A 125 -0.84 12.34 15.52
N VAL A 126 0.02 11.81 14.64
CA VAL A 126 -0.17 11.80 13.19
C VAL A 126 -0.40 10.37 12.79
N THR A 127 -1.61 10.04 12.39
CA THR A 127 -1.98 8.69 11.93
C THR A 127 -1.41 8.41 10.53
N GLY A 128 -1.27 7.13 10.19
CA GLY A 128 -0.87 6.74 8.84
C GLY A 128 -1.90 7.22 7.80
N HIS A 129 -1.39 7.73 6.68
CA HIS A 129 -2.22 8.16 5.54
C HIS A 129 -2.58 6.98 4.63
N ALA A 130 -1.63 6.07 4.43
CA ALA A 130 -1.79 4.86 3.62
C ALA A 130 -0.98 3.71 4.21
N THR A 131 -1.43 2.48 3.99
CA THR A 131 -0.68 1.25 4.25
C THR A 131 -0.48 0.51 2.93
N ILE A 132 0.76 0.10 2.65
CA ILE A 132 1.11 -0.65 1.45
C ILE A 132 1.45 -2.08 1.87
N ILE A 133 0.75 -3.05 1.29
CA ILE A 133 0.97 -4.48 1.53
C ILE A 133 1.48 -5.11 0.23
N TYR A 134 2.55 -5.88 0.34
CA TYR A 134 3.11 -6.69 -0.73
C TYR A 134 3.21 -8.15 -0.27
N GLY A 135 2.77 -9.10 -1.09
CA GLY A 135 2.77 -10.54 -0.80
C GLY A 135 2.79 -11.40 -2.05
#